data_4cb80a6cc5ede1160484302e9f9ef340
#
_entry.id   4cb80a6cc5ede1160484302e9f9ef340
#
_cell.length_a   1.000
_cell.length_b   1.000
_cell.length_c   1.000
_cell.angle_alpha   90.00
_cell.angle_beta   90.00
_cell.angle_gamma   90.00
#
_symmetry.space_group_name_H-M   'P 1'
#
loop_
_entity.id
_entity.type
_entity.pdbx_description
1 polymer ?
#
loop_
_entity_poly.entity_id
_entity_poly.type
_entity_poly.pdbx_seq_one_letter_code
_entity_poly.pdbx_strand_id
1 'polypeptide(L)'
;SAVSAVPDASAVPILEGAKEIAAAGHVPGGTKRNFRSIKGSVDFGDLPPADRTLLVDAQTSGGLLLAVPEVALEELVAALLAAGDLAAIIGHIETASAAAMIVVR
;
A
#
# COMPACT_ATOMS: atom_id res chain seq x y z
N SER A 1 -2.99 17.74 -7.92
CA SER A 1 -4.34 17.32 -7.91
C SER A 1 -4.93 17.34 -6.52
N ALA A 2 -6.22 17.46 -6.42
CA ALA A 2 -6.93 17.68 -5.15
C ALA A 2 -7.44 16.37 -4.53
N VAL A 3 -6.70 15.30 -4.61
CA VAL A 3 -7.09 14.02 -4.02
C VAL A 3 -5.98 13.40 -3.19
N SER A 4 -6.38 12.60 -2.22
CA SER A 4 -5.49 11.77 -1.42
C SER A 4 -5.91 10.31 -1.54
N ALA A 5 -4.93 9.41 -1.62
CA ALA A 5 -5.18 7.99 -1.52
C ALA A 5 -5.16 7.56 -0.06
N VAL A 6 -6.13 6.78 0.35
CA VAL A 6 -6.26 6.31 1.73
C VAL A 6 -6.28 4.78 1.76
N PRO A 7 -5.10 4.13 1.74
CA PRO A 7 -5.03 2.68 1.92
C PRO A 7 -5.28 2.30 3.37
N ASP A 8 -5.96 1.17 3.56
CA ASP A 8 -6.11 0.51 4.85
C ASP A 8 -5.00 -0.53 4.99
N ALA A 9 -4.08 -0.32 5.91
CA ALA A 9 -2.93 -1.22 6.10
C ALA A 9 -3.35 -2.67 6.37
N SER A 10 -4.47 -2.88 7.04
CA SER A 10 -4.96 -4.24 7.33
C SER A 10 -5.51 -4.96 6.10
N ALA A 11 -5.86 -4.22 5.05
CA ALA A 11 -6.40 -4.78 3.81
C ALA A 11 -5.31 -5.11 2.77
N VAL A 12 -4.08 -4.66 2.97
CA VAL A 12 -2.96 -4.92 2.06
C VAL A 12 -2.48 -6.37 2.24
N PRO A 13 -2.47 -7.19 1.18
CA PRO A 13 -1.97 -8.55 1.27
C PRO A 13 -0.47 -8.58 1.59
N ILE A 14 -0.08 -9.30 2.62
CA ILE A 14 1.31 -9.45 3.03
C ILE A 14 1.63 -10.94 3.06
N LEU A 15 2.79 -11.31 2.54
CA LEU A 15 3.25 -12.69 2.60
C LEU A 15 3.40 -13.15 4.03
N GLU A 16 2.99 -14.40 4.30
CA GLU A 16 3.16 -15.00 5.62
C GLU A 16 4.63 -15.00 6.04
N GLY A 17 4.90 -14.57 7.26
CA GLY A 17 6.25 -14.46 7.81
C GLY A 17 6.98 -13.15 7.50
N ALA A 18 6.51 -12.35 6.54
CA ALA A 18 7.19 -11.12 6.16
C ALA A 18 7.22 -10.08 7.29
N LYS A 19 6.15 -9.97 8.04
CA LYS A 19 6.06 -9.03 9.17
C LYS A 19 7.06 -9.37 10.27
N GLU A 20 7.21 -10.63 10.59
CA GLU A 20 8.13 -11.12 11.61
C GLU A 20 9.59 -10.87 11.18
N ILE A 21 9.90 -11.09 9.92
CA ILE A 21 11.23 -10.83 9.36
C ILE A 21 11.56 -9.35 9.41
N ALA A 22 10.62 -8.49 9.03
CA ALA A 22 10.80 -7.04 9.09
C ALA A 22 10.97 -6.55 10.54
N ALA A 23 10.17 -7.08 11.47
CA ALA A 23 10.25 -6.74 12.88
C ALA A 23 11.59 -7.17 13.51
N ALA A 24 12.21 -8.23 12.98
CA ALA A 24 13.54 -8.69 13.40
C ALA A 24 14.68 -7.84 12.80
N GLY A 25 14.38 -6.85 11.98
CA GLY A 25 15.37 -5.93 11.41
C GLY A 25 15.95 -6.35 10.07
N HIS A 26 15.46 -7.42 9.46
CA HIS A 26 15.93 -7.90 8.16
C HIS A 26 15.24 -7.11 7.03
N VAL A 27 15.76 -5.92 6.75
CA VAL A 27 15.20 -5.00 5.77
C VAL A 27 16.24 -4.62 4.73
N PRO A 28 15.96 -4.81 3.43
CA PRO A 28 16.88 -4.42 2.36
C PRO A 28 17.19 -2.92 2.36
N GLY A 29 18.39 -2.55 1.89
CA GLY A 29 18.78 -1.15 1.78
C GLY A 29 17.88 -0.34 0.83
N GLY A 30 17.37 -0.97 -0.24
CA GLY A 30 16.41 -0.35 -1.16
C GLY A 30 15.11 0.05 -0.47
N THR A 31 14.61 -0.78 0.44
CA THR A 31 13.42 -0.48 1.24
C THR A 31 13.66 0.74 2.14
N LYS A 32 14.81 0.82 2.76
CA LYS A 32 15.18 1.99 3.58
C LYS A 32 15.28 3.27 2.74
N ARG A 33 15.81 3.18 1.53
CA ARG A 33 15.86 4.31 0.59
C ARG A 33 14.47 4.75 0.17
N ASN A 34 13.58 3.81 -0.13
CA ASN A 34 12.18 4.10 -0.46
C ASN A 34 11.51 4.87 0.68
N PHE A 35 11.67 4.39 1.90
CA PHE A 35 11.08 5.03 3.07
C PHE A 35 11.53 6.49 3.20
N ARG A 36 12.81 6.76 2.99
CA ARG A 36 13.34 8.13 3.04
C ARG A 36 12.81 9.02 1.93
N SER A 37 12.66 8.49 0.71
CA SER A 37 12.22 9.30 -0.43
C SER A 37 10.77 9.72 -0.38
N ILE A 38 9.91 8.99 0.34
CA ILE A 38 8.49 9.34 0.48
C ILE A 38 8.18 10.16 1.73
N LYS A 39 9.18 10.43 2.56
CA LYS A 39 9.00 11.20 3.78
C LYS A 39 8.40 12.57 3.46
N GLY A 40 7.32 12.93 4.14
CA GLY A 40 6.58 14.15 3.90
C GLY A 40 5.43 14.02 2.90
N SER A 41 5.40 12.96 2.10
CA SER A 41 4.29 12.70 1.15
C SER A 41 3.30 11.66 1.68
N VAL A 42 3.67 10.90 2.69
CA VAL A 42 2.86 9.82 3.25
C VAL A 42 2.70 10.03 4.76
N ASP A 43 1.46 9.98 5.20
CA ASP A 43 1.12 9.96 6.63
C ASP A 43 0.80 8.51 7.02
N PHE A 44 1.64 7.92 7.83
CA PHE A 44 1.46 6.54 8.31
C PHE A 44 0.59 6.43 9.58
N GLY A 45 0.16 7.56 10.15
CA GLY A 45 -0.61 7.55 11.39
C GLY A 45 0.13 6.82 12.50
N ASP A 46 -0.57 5.91 13.17
CA ASP A 46 -0.04 5.13 14.29
C ASP A 46 0.51 3.76 13.88
N LEU A 47 0.69 3.52 12.59
CA LEU A 47 1.15 2.24 12.08
C LEU A 47 2.54 1.89 12.65
N PRO A 48 2.75 0.67 13.19
CA PRO A 48 4.06 0.27 13.71
C PRO A 48 5.18 0.34 12.65
N PRO A 49 6.43 0.59 13.07
CA PRO A 49 7.55 0.73 12.12
C PRO A 49 7.74 -0.45 11.17
N ALA A 50 7.59 -1.69 11.62
CA ALA A 50 7.71 -2.86 10.77
C ALA A 50 6.67 -2.89 9.67
N ASP A 51 5.43 -2.51 9.98
CA ASP A 51 4.34 -2.45 9.00
C ASP A 51 4.57 -1.33 7.98
N ARG A 52 5.05 -0.17 8.42
CA ARG A 52 5.44 0.93 7.51
C ARG A 52 6.50 0.48 6.51
N THR A 53 7.50 -0.23 7.00
CA THR A 53 8.59 -0.76 6.19
C THR A 53 8.09 -1.72 5.12
N LEU A 54 7.17 -2.62 5.47
CA LEU A 54 6.59 -3.56 4.51
C LEU A 54 5.82 -2.88 3.37
N LEU A 55 5.12 -1.79 3.67
CA LEU A 55 4.36 -1.06 2.66
C LEU A 55 5.24 -0.37 1.61
N VAL A 56 6.49 -0.10 1.93
CA VAL A 56 7.44 0.56 1.02
C VAL A 56 8.54 -0.38 0.54
N ASP A 57 8.36 -1.68 0.71
CA ASP A 57 9.37 -2.67 0.37
C ASP A 57 9.80 -2.58 -1.09
N ALA A 58 11.11 -2.69 -1.32
CA ALA A 58 11.68 -2.70 -2.66
C ALA A 58 11.47 -4.09 -3.26
N GLN A 59 10.67 -4.17 -4.31
CA GLN A 59 10.30 -5.44 -4.94
C GLN A 59 10.64 -5.43 -6.43
N THR A 60 11.07 -6.58 -6.92
CA THR A 60 11.21 -6.85 -8.34
C THR A 60 9.93 -7.55 -8.80
N SER A 61 9.34 -7.09 -9.88
CA SER A 61 8.11 -7.70 -10.43
C SER A 61 6.96 -7.73 -9.43
N GLY A 62 6.77 -6.65 -8.71
CA GLY A 62 5.64 -6.49 -7.81
C GLY A 62 4.29 -6.36 -8.53
N GLY A 63 3.22 -6.24 -7.78
CA GLY A 63 1.89 -6.07 -8.32
C GLY A 63 1.61 -4.66 -8.82
N LEU A 64 0.35 -4.43 -9.21
CA LEU A 64 -0.14 -3.11 -9.61
C LEU A 64 -1.02 -2.53 -8.51
N LEU A 65 -0.93 -1.23 -8.34
CA LEU A 65 -1.86 -0.45 -7.54
C LEU A 65 -2.71 0.38 -8.49
N LEU A 66 -4.01 0.19 -8.46
CA LEU A 66 -4.94 0.81 -9.40
C LEU A 66 -5.96 1.68 -8.67
N ALA A 67 -6.14 2.90 -9.14
CA ALA A 67 -7.27 3.75 -8.75
C ALA A 67 -8.38 3.55 -9.78
N VAL A 68 -9.52 3.05 -9.34
CA VAL A 68 -10.61 2.59 -10.20
C VAL A 68 -11.91 3.28 -9.81
N PRO A 69 -12.70 3.79 -10.77
CA PRO A 69 -14.03 4.29 -10.46
C PRO A 69 -14.88 3.22 -9.76
N GLU A 70 -15.61 3.61 -8.73
CA GLU A 70 -16.40 2.68 -7.93
C GLU A 70 -17.36 1.83 -8.77
N VAL A 71 -17.95 2.42 -9.80
CA VAL A 71 -18.89 1.73 -10.69
C VAL A 71 -18.24 0.58 -11.48
N ALA A 72 -16.93 0.61 -11.68
CA ALA A 72 -16.19 -0.41 -12.43
C ALA A 72 -15.50 -1.44 -11.53
N LEU A 73 -15.51 -1.24 -10.21
CA LEU A 73 -14.71 -2.01 -9.27
C LEU A 73 -15.12 -3.48 -9.22
N GLU A 74 -16.40 -3.75 -9.09
CA GLU A 74 -16.90 -5.12 -8.96
C GLU A 74 -16.56 -5.98 -10.19
N GLU A 75 -16.75 -5.42 -11.37
CA GLU A 75 -16.44 -6.10 -12.64
C GLU A 75 -14.94 -6.36 -12.79
N LEU A 76 -14.12 -5.38 -12.42
CA LEU A 76 -12.67 -5.54 -12.48
C LEU A 76 -12.17 -6.61 -11.52
N VAL A 77 -12.63 -6.60 -10.28
CA VAL A 77 -12.26 -7.62 -9.28
C VAL A 77 -12.66 -9.02 -9.76
N ALA A 78 -13.87 -9.16 -10.28
CA ALA A 78 -14.35 -10.44 -10.80
C ALA A 78 -13.49 -10.94 -11.98
N ALA A 79 -13.10 -10.05 -12.89
CA ALA A 79 -12.24 -10.39 -14.01
C ALA A 79 -10.84 -10.83 -13.58
N LEU A 80 -10.24 -10.15 -12.62
CA LEU A 80 -8.93 -10.50 -12.09
C LEU A 80 -8.95 -11.86 -11.39
N LEU A 81 -9.94 -12.11 -10.57
CA LEU A 81 -10.10 -13.40 -9.89
C LEU A 81 -10.33 -14.55 -10.90
N ALA A 82 -11.13 -14.31 -11.92
CA ALA A 82 -11.36 -15.29 -12.99
C ALA A 82 -10.09 -15.61 -13.78
N ALA A 83 -9.18 -14.65 -13.91
CA ALA A 83 -7.87 -14.85 -14.54
C ALA A 83 -6.85 -15.54 -13.64
N GLY A 84 -7.19 -15.83 -12.39
CA GLY A 84 -6.30 -16.47 -11.43
C GLY A 84 -5.38 -15.49 -10.69
N ASP A 85 -5.62 -14.19 -10.82
CA ASP A 85 -4.82 -13.18 -10.15
C ASP A 85 -5.37 -12.84 -8.76
N LEU A 86 -4.48 -12.34 -7.91
CA LEU A 86 -4.88 -11.76 -6.63
C LEU A 86 -5.54 -10.41 -6.89
N ALA A 87 -6.70 -10.18 -6.30
CA ALA A 87 -7.38 -8.89 -6.34
C ALA A 87 -7.81 -8.50 -4.94
N ALA A 88 -7.27 -7.40 -4.43
CA ALA A 88 -7.59 -6.90 -3.10
C ALA A 88 -8.00 -5.43 -3.17
N ILE A 89 -9.10 -5.09 -2.53
CA ILE A 89 -9.52 -3.69 -2.35
C ILE A 89 -8.82 -3.21 -1.08
N ILE A 90 -7.85 -2.32 -1.22
CA ILE A 90 -6.99 -1.91 -0.10
C ILE A 90 -7.27 -0.50 0.42
N GLY A 91 -8.17 0.23 -0.19
CA GLY A 91 -8.46 1.59 0.26
C GLY A 91 -9.37 2.35 -0.70
N HIS A 92 -9.33 3.64 -0.56
CA HIS A 92 -10.16 4.53 -1.38
C HIS A 92 -9.44 5.85 -1.67
N ILE A 93 -10.01 6.63 -2.57
CA ILE A 93 -9.56 7.98 -2.88
C ILE A 93 -10.55 8.97 -2.28
N GLU A 94 -10.05 10.02 -1.66
CA GLU A 94 -10.89 11.09 -1.12
C GLU A 94 -10.32 12.46 -1.48
N THR A 95 -11.09 13.51 -1.25
CA THR A 95 -10.62 14.88 -1.44
C THR A 95 -9.40 15.13 -0.54
N ALA A 96 -8.37 15.73 -1.09
CA ALA A 96 -7.15 16.02 -0.34
C ALA A 96 -7.47 16.89 0.88
N SER A 97 -7.01 16.42 2.05
CA SER A 97 -7.18 17.10 3.32
C SER A 97 -5.84 17.54 3.81
N ALA A 98 -5.07 18.12 3.82
CA ALA A 98 -3.76 18.41 4.39
C ALA A 98 -2.61 18.18 3.39
N ALA A 99 -1.43 18.07 3.89
CA ALA A 99 -0.20 18.06 3.09
C ALA A 99 0.14 16.68 2.53
N ALA A 100 -0.44 15.61 3.04
CA ALA A 100 -0.06 14.26 2.62
C ALA A 100 -0.87 13.80 1.41
N MET A 101 -0.16 13.26 0.40
CA MET A 101 -0.79 12.67 -0.78
C MET A 101 -1.36 11.28 -0.49
N ILE A 102 -0.78 10.57 0.46
CA ILE A 102 -1.20 9.23 0.89
C ILE A 102 -1.37 9.24 2.41
N VAL A 103 -2.50 8.79 2.87
CA VAL A 103 -2.82 8.71 4.30
C VAL A 103 -3.15 7.26 4.64
N VAL A 104 -2.23 6.56 5.28
CA VAL A 104 -2.39 5.15 5.66
C VAL A 104 -3.21 5.04 6.95
N ARG A 105 -4.19 4.19 6.96
CA ARG A 105 -5.05 3.96 8.12
C ARG A 105 -5.11 2.51 8.55
#